data_42449a591fe60d5bc6a2bb847c84cfc7
#
_entry.id   42449a591fe60d5bc6a2bb847c84cfc7
#
_cell.length_a   1.000
_cell.length_b   1.000
_cell.length_c   1.000
_cell.angle_alpha   90.00
_cell.angle_beta   90.00
_cell.angle_gamma   90.00
#
_symmetry.space_group_name_H-M   'P 1'
#
loop_
_entity.id
_entity.type
_entity.pdbx_description
1 polymer ?
#
loop_
_entity_poly.entity_id
_entity_poly.type
_entity_poly.pdbx_seq_one_letter_code
_entity_poly.pdbx_strand_id
1 'polypeptide(L)'
;MKKSCVLVSGGAGYIGSHTAVELIGAGYDVVIVDNLSNSDMDAVEGVRRITGVEVPFEKADCCDRDAFRKVFEKYDFDSVIHFAASKAVGESVGKPLEYYRNNLTSFMNVIDLMREFGRHNIVFSSSCTVYGEADKLPVTEQTPRKPATSPYGNTKQMCEDILRDSLAAYDGMKGIALRYFNPIGAHPSALIGELPRGVPQNLVPYITQTAAGLRECLSVFGDDYPTPDGSNIRDYIDVVDLAKAHVTAIARMIEGKNRGEVRNLQHRHGTRRFGARTGAXVRRGEQPETQLQDRGPPCGRHRGDLGRSVVCQRRTGLEGRTFARPDAGCGVEVGEAYPRHRIX
;
A
#
# COMPACT_ATOMS: atom_id res chain seq x y z
N MET A 1 18.86 -0.93 -27.59
CA MET A 1 19.15 -0.33 -26.29
C MET A 1 18.85 -1.37 -25.22
N LYS A 2 19.68 -1.42 -24.17
CA LYS A 2 19.42 -2.30 -23.01
C LYS A 2 18.11 -1.87 -22.35
N LYS A 3 17.26 -2.83 -22.04
CA LYS A 3 16.01 -2.57 -21.36
C LYS A 3 16.30 -2.20 -19.88
N SER A 4 15.69 -1.13 -19.39
CA SER A 4 15.90 -0.74 -18.00
C SER A 4 15.28 -1.76 -17.05
N CYS A 5 16.00 -2.07 -15.97
CA CYS A 5 15.58 -3.04 -14.97
C CYS A 5 15.28 -2.34 -13.63
N VAL A 6 14.20 -2.76 -12.99
CA VAL A 6 13.75 -2.20 -11.71
C VAL A 6 13.69 -3.29 -10.64
N LEU A 7 14.37 -3.07 -9.53
CA LEU A 7 14.24 -3.92 -8.34
C LEU A 7 13.02 -3.45 -7.53
N VAL A 8 12.12 -4.39 -7.20
CA VAL A 8 10.91 -4.10 -6.41
C VAL A 8 11.02 -4.86 -5.08
N SER A 9 11.43 -4.16 -4.02
CA SER A 9 11.49 -4.77 -2.68
C SER A 9 10.10 -4.70 -2.03
N GLY A 10 9.67 -5.81 -1.44
CA GLY A 10 8.28 -6.01 -1.02
C GLY A 10 7.39 -6.32 -2.22
N GLY A 11 7.98 -6.88 -3.29
CA GLY A 11 7.31 -7.06 -4.57
C GLY A 11 6.30 -8.20 -4.63
N ALA A 12 6.31 -9.11 -3.64
CA ALA A 12 5.26 -10.12 -3.50
C ALA A 12 4.07 -9.60 -2.68
N GLY A 13 4.15 -8.36 -2.16
CA GLY A 13 3.07 -7.72 -1.44
C GLY A 13 2.00 -7.17 -2.38
N TYR A 14 0.90 -6.68 -1.79
CA TYR A 14 -0.26 -6.17 -2.51
C TYR A 14 0.11 -5.10 -3.56
N ILE A 15 0.71 -3.98 -3.13
CA ILE A 15 1.05 -2.88 -4.04
C ILE A 15 2.23 -3.29 -4.94
N GLY A 16 3.20 -4.03 -4.38
CA GLY A 16 4.39 -4.47 -5.11
C GLY A 16 4.07 -5.35 -6.31
N SER A 17 3.18 -6.32 -6.16
CA SER A 17 2.80 -7.22 -7.25
C SER A 17 2.09 -6.49 -8.39
N HIS A 18 1.16 -5.57 -8.05
CA HIS A 18 0.50 -4.73 -9.05
C HIS A 18 1.52 -3.83 -9.77
N THR A 19 2.48 -3.28 -9.01
CA THR A 19 3.53 -2.43 -9.59
C THR A 19 4.43 -3.23 -10.53
N ALA A 20 4.75 -4.48 -10.17
CA ALA A 20 5.54 -5.36 -11.04
C ALA A 20 4.81 -5.61 -12.38
N VAL A 21 3.50 -5.86 -12.35
CA VAL A 21 2.69 -6.03 -13.57
C VAL A 21 2.76 -4.76 -14.45
N GLU A 22 2.54 -3.59 -13.85
CA GLU A 22 2.52 -2.33 -14.60
C GLU A 22 3.92 -1.96 -15.15
N LEU A 23 5.00 -2.26 -14.41
CA LEU A 23 6.38 -2.07 -14.89
C LEU A 23 6.65 -2.95 -16.11
N ILE A 24 6.31 -4.24 -16.04
CA ILE A 24 6.51 -5.18 -17.15
C ILE A 24 5.68 -4.72 -18.36
N GLY A 25 4.42 -4.35 -18.15
CA GLY A 25 3.55 -3.80 -19.20
C GLY A 25 4.10 -2.53 -19.84
N ALA A 26 4.84 -1.72 -19.08
CA ALA A 26 5.49 -0.51 -19.58
C ALA A 26 6.86 -0.79 -20.22
N GLY A 27 7.30 -2.06 -20.29
CA GLY A 27 8.51 -2.45 -20.99
C GLY A 27 9.76 -2.53 -20.12
N TYR A 28 9.65 -2.46 -18.81
CA TYR A 28 10.78 -2.63 -17.89
C TYR A 28 11.03 -4.11 -17.59
N ASP A 29 12.27 -4.48 -17.35
CA ASP A 29 12.57 -5.73 -16.67
C ASP A 29 12.39 -5.53 -15.17
N VAL A 30 11.98 -6.57 -14.44
CA VAL A 30 11.67 -6.48 -13.02
C VAL A 30 12.35 -7.62 -12.26
N VAL A 31 12.92 -7.28 -11.10
CA VAL A 31 13.38 -8.27 -10.11
C VAL A 31 12.54 -8.06 -8.84
N ILE A 32 11.85 -9.09 -8.40
CA ILE A 32 11.05 -9.04 -7.16
C ILE A 32 11.90 -9.56 -6.00
N VAL A 33 11.93 -8.80 -4.90
CA VAL A 33 12.55 -9.22 -3.65
C VAL A 33 11.51 -9.15 -2.53
N ASP A 34 11.40 -10.22 -1.74
CA ASP A 34 10.46 -10.27 -0.63
C ASP A 34 10.92 -11.34 0.37
N ASN A 35 10.70 -11.14 1.66
CA ASN A 35 11.00 -12.16 2.67
C ASN A 35 9.82 -13.11 2.92
N LEU A 36 8.66 -12.82 2.33
CA LEU A 36 7.41 -13.56 2.46
C LEU A 36 6.86 -13.60 3.90
N SER A 37 7.20 -12.61 4.72
CA SER A 37 6.67 -12.54 6.09
C SER A 37 5.19 -12.20 6.13
N ASN A 38 4.72 -11.39 5.17
CA ASN A 38 3.31 -10.97 5.07
C ASN A 38 2.80 -10.97 3.62
N SER A 39 3.34 -11.87 2.82
CA SER A 39 3.03 -12.04 1.41
C SER A 39 3.15 -13.51 1.04
N ASP A 40 2.80 -13.86 -0.19
CA ASP A 40 2.84 -15.24 -0.64
C ASP A 40 3.39 -15.34 -2.08
N MET A 41 3.92 -16.50 -2.43
CA MET A 41 4.40 -16.80 -3.78
C MET A 41 3.26 -16.77 -4.81
N ASP A 42 2.01 -16.96 -4.37
CA ASP A 42 0.84 -16.85 -5.25
C ASP A 42 0.78 -15.47 -5.94
N ALA A 43 1.23 -14.41 -5.26
CA ALA A 43 1.30 -13.07 -5.88
C ALA A 43 2.34 -13.02 -7.00
N VAL A 44 3.51 -13.64 -6.81
CA VAL A 44 4.56 -13.72 -7.83
C VAL A 44 4.07 -14.55 -9.03
N GLU A 45 3.43 -15.68 -8.75
CA GLU A 45 2.85 -16.53 -9.79
C GLU A 45 1.73 -15.78 -10.52
N GLY A 46 0.93 -15.00 -9.81
CA GLY A 46 -0.08 -14.12 -10.42
C GLY A 46 0.54 -13.13 -11.40
N VAL A 47 1.66 -12.49 -11.01
CA VAL A 47 2.41 -11.57 -11.89
C VAL A 47 2.85 -12.31 -13.17
N ARG A 48 3.44 -13.50 -13.02
CA ARG A 48 3.88 -14.31 -14.16
C ARG A 48 2.72 -14.66 -15.10
N ARG A 49 1.61 -15.08 -14.55
CA ARG A 49 0.41 -15.46 -15.33
C ARG A 49 -0.22 -14.27 -16.06
N ILE A 50 -0.23 -13.10 -15.42
CA ILE A 50 -0.79 -11.88 -16.04
C ILE A 50 0.11 -11.39 -17.18
N THR A 51 1.41 -11.37 -16.96
CA THR A 51 2.36 -10.75 -17.90
C THR A 51 2.91 -11.72 -18.94
N GLY A 52 2.84 -13.02 -18.70
CA GLY A 52 3.49 -14.04 -19.52
C GLY A 52 5.01 -14.00 -19.40
N VAL A 53 5.57 -13.32 -18.41
CA VAL A 53 7.01 -13.13 -18.22
C VAL A 53 7.47 -13.90 -16.98
N GLU A 54 8.55 -14.66 -17.12
CA GLU A 54 9.21 -15.32 -15.99
C GLU A 54 9.99 -14.26 -15.20
N VAL A 55 9.36 -13.75 -14.13
CA VAL A 55 9.92 -12.67 -13.31
C VAL A 55 10.87 -13.27 -12.27
N PRO A 56 12.14 -12.85 -12.23
CA PRO A 56 13.06 -13.26 -11.16
C PRO A 56 12.53 -12.89 -9.79
N PHE A 57 12.58 -13.84 -8.87
CA PHE A 57 12.19 -13.66 -7.47
C PHE A 57 13.34 -14.07 -6.56
N GLU A 58 13.68 -13.21 -5.63
CA GLU A 58 14.69 -13.47 -4.60
C GLU A 58 14.04 -13.40 -3.21
N LYS A 59 14.11 -14.51 -2.49
CA LYS A 59 13.64 -14.54 -1.11
C LYS A 59 14.74 -13.97 -0.21
N ALA A 60 14.64 -12.69 0.12
CA ALA A 60 15.62 -12.01 0.96
C ALA A 60 14.93 -10.97 1.84
N ASP A 61 15.46 -10.81 3.06
CA ASP A 61 15.01 -9.78 3.97
C ASP A 61 15.86 -8.52 3.76
N CYS A 62 15.22 -7.40 3.44
CA CYS A 62 15.93 -6.13 3.28
C CYS A 62 16.59 -5.65 4.58
N CYS A 63 16.18 -6.20 5.74
CA CYS A 63 16.84 -5.91 7.01
C CYS A 63 18.15 -6.69 7.18
N ASP A 64 18.31 -7.82 6.49
CA ASP A 64 19.56 -8.58 6.46
C ASP A 64 20.42 -8.03 5.32
N ARG A 65 21.36 -7.13 5.67
CA ARG A 65 22.19 -6.43 4.71
C ARG A 65 23.00 -7.40 3.82
N ASP A 66 23.53 -8.47 4.41
CA ASP A 66 24.38 -9.41 3.67
C ASP A 66 23.57 -10.27 2.70
N ALA A 67 22.38 -10.71 3.11
CA ALA A 67 21.47 -11.42 2.21
C ALA A 67 20.99 -10.51 1.08
N PHE A 68 20.63 -9.27 1.41
CA PHE A 68 20.16 -8.30 0.41
C PHE A 68 21.27 -7.86 -0.55
N ARG A 69 22.52 -7.74 -0.05
CA ARG A 69 23.70 -7.44 -0.88
C ARG A 69 23.89 -8.42 -2.03
N LYS A 70 23.64 -9.71 -1.79
CA LYS A 70 23.74 -10.75 -2.83
C LYS A 70 22.78 -10.49 -4.00
N VAL A 71 21.64 -9.87 -3.74
CA VAL A 71 20.71 -9.49 -4.81
C VAL A 71 21.32 -8.39 -5.67
N PHE A 72 21.98 -7.40 -5.06
CA PHE A 72 22.68 -6.33 -5.80
C PHE A 72 23.85 -6.88 -6.61
N GLU A 73 24.53 -7.88 -6.10
CA GLU A 73 25.63 -8.55 -6.83
C GLU A 73 25.12 -9.36 -8.02
N LYS A 74 23.94 -9.97 -7.86
CA LYS A 74 23.37 -10.89 -8.85
C LYS A 74 22.71 -10.18 -10.03
N TYR A 75 22.09 -9.03 -9.79
CA TYR A 75 21.25 -8.36 -10.80
C TYR A 75 21.73 -6.96 -11.11
N ASP A 76 21.72 -6.63 -12.40
CA ASP A 76 22.06 -5.28 -12.88
C ASP A 76 20.77 -4.50 -13.14
N PHE A 77 20.35 -3.72 -12.17
CA PHE A 77 19.14 -2.89 -12.25
C PHE A 77 19.50 -1.40 -12.14
N ASP A 78 18.67 -0.55 -12.73
CA ASP A 78 18.88 0.91 -12.80
C ASP A 78 18.18 1.64 -11.66
N SER A 79 17.14 1.04 -11.11
CA SER A 79 16.22 1.74 -10.20
C SER A 79 15.69 0.77 -9.14
N VAL A 80 15.29 1.34 -8.00
CA VAL A 80 14.67 0.57 -6.91
C VAL A 80 13.31 1.20 -6.59
N ILE A 81 12.29 0.36 -6.38
CA ILE A 81 11.05 0.76 -5.71
C ILE A 81 11.00 0.02 -4.37
N HIS A 82 10.90 0.78 -3.29
CA HIS A 82 10.96 0.21 -1.94
C HIS A 82 9.57 0.21 -1.29
N PHE A 83 8.92 -0.97 -1.28
CA PHE A 83 7.66 -1.21 -0.56
C PHE A 83 7.86 -1.96 0.76
N ALA A 84 8.95 -2.70 0.90
CA ALA A 84 9.17 -3.60 2.04
C ALA A 84 9.09 -2.82 3.37
N ALA A 85 8.04 -3.07 4.15
CA ALA A 85 7.82 -2.39 5.43
C ALA A 85 6.68 -3.06 6.19
N SER A 86 6.74 -3.00 7.51
CA SER A 86 5.57 -3.25 8.35
C SER A 86 4.63 -2.06 8.23
N LYS A 87 3.32 -2.29 7.96
CA LYS A 87 2.40 -1.23 7.53
C LYS A 87 1.16 -1.03 8.41
N ALA A 88 0.93 -1.89 9.38
CA ALA A 88 -0.31 -1.85 10.16
C ALA A 88 -0.23 -0.79 11.27
N VAL A 89 -0.99 0.30 11.12
CA VAL A 89 -0.98 1.45 12.04
C VAL A 89 -1.27 1.01 13.47
N GLY A 90 -2.36 0.25 13.67
CA GLY A 90 -2.75 -0.22 15.01
C GLY A 90 -1.71 -1.12 15.65
N GLU A 91 -1.15 -2.05 14.90
CA GLU A 91 -0.09 -2.94 15.41
C GLU A 91 1.15 -2.17 15.83
N SER A 92 1.49 -1.12 15.09
CA SER A 92 2.69 -0.32 15.39
C SER A 92 2.64 0.32 16.78
N VAL A 93 1.45 0.63 17.28
CA VAL A 93 1.28 1.21 18.62
C VAL A 93 1.67 0.19 19.70
N GLY A 94 1.32 -1.09 19.50
CA GLY A 94 1.68 -2.17 20.42
C GLY A 94 3.12 -2.69 20.26
N LYS A 95 3.72 -2.47 19.07
CA LYS A 95 5.05 -3.03 18.74
C LYS A 95 5.99 -1.96 18.16
N PRO A 96 6.16 -0.81 18.81
CA PRO A 96 6.86 0.31 18.18
C PRO A 96 8.32 -0.03 17.79
N LEU A 97 9.06 -0.72 18.64
CA LEU A 97 10.46 -1.02 18.34
C LEU A 97 10.63 -1.96 17.15
N GLU A 98 9.69 -2.91 16.98
CA GLU A 98 9.72 -3.80 15.80
C GLU A 98 9.53 -2.97 14.52
N TYR A 99 8.60 -2.02 14.54
CA TYR A 99 8.33 -1.13 13.39
C TYR A 99 9.54 -0.26 13.07
N TYR A 100 10.15 0.35 14.09
CA TYR A 100 11.35 1.17 13.86
C TYR A 100 12.49 0.33 13.30
N ARG A 101 12.79 -0.81 13.93
CA ARG A 101 13.86 -1.69 13.45
C ARG A 101 13.61 -2.12 12.01
N ASN A 102 12.45 -2.67 11.74
CA ASN A 102 12.14 -3.18 10.40
C ASN A 102 12.18 -2.08 9.34
N ASN A 103 11.41 -1.02 9.54
CA ASN A 103 11.19 -0.03 8.48
C ASN A 103 12.43 0.85 8.23
N LEU A 104 13.15 1.24 9.30
CA LEU A 104 14.33 2.08 9.15
C LEU A 104 15.52 1.26 8.66
N THR A 105 15.75 0.06 9.23
CA THR A 105 16.89 -0.77 8.82
C THR A 105 16.76 -1.19 7.35
N SER A 106 15.58 -1.67 6.94
CA SER A 106 15.37 -2.05 5.54
C SER A 106 15.62 -0.88 4.59
N PHE A 107 15.12 0.30 4.94
CA PHE A 107 15.30 1.48 4.09
C PHE A 107 16.75 1.95 4.03
N MET A 108 17.44 2.00 5.18
CA MET A 108 18.86 2.38 5.23
C MET A 108 19.72 1.39 4.45
N ASN A 109 19.45 0.09 4.56
CA ASN A 109 20.18 -0.92 3.78
C ASN A 109 19.99 -0.73 2.28
N VAL A 110 18.76 -0.39 1.84
CA VAL A 110 18.49 -0.08 0.42
C VAL A 110 19.37 1.09 -0.05
N ILE A 111 19.36 2.21 0.69
CA ILE A 111 20.11 3.42 0.32
C ILE A 111 21.62 3.13 0.29
N ASP A 112 22.12 2.44 1.32
CA ASP A 112 23.56 2.15 1.45
C ASP A 112 24.03 1.22 0.32
N LEU A 113 23.26 0.17 0.01
CA LEU A 113 23.59 -0.74 -1.09
C LEU A 113 23.46 -0.05 -2.45
N MET A 114 22.46 0.80 -2.64
CA MET A 114 22.35 1.60 -3.86
C MET A 114 23.60 2.44 -4.08
N ARG A 115 24.08 3.10 -3.03
CA ARG A 115 25.32 3.87 -3.08
C ARG A 115 26.52 2.97 -3.41
N GLU A 116 26.65 1.86 -2.71
CA GLU A 116 27.77 0.92 -2.88
C GLU A 116 27.86 0.38 -4.34
N PHE A 117 26.69 0.11 -4.94
CA PHE A 117 26.62 -0.49 -6.29
C PHE A 117 26.34 0.55 -7.39
N GLY A 118 26.41 1.83 -7.09
CA GLY A 118 26.20 2.90 -8.07
C GLY A 118 24.81 2.92 -8.69
N ARG A 119 23.77 2.61 -7.89
CA ARG A 119 22.38 2.68 -8.32
C ARG A 119 21.81 4.01 -7.90
N HIS A 120 21.14 4.73 -8.80
CA HIS A 120 20.86 6.14 -8.56
C HIS A 120 19.38 6.48 -8.37
N ASN A 121 18.43 5.66 -8.83
CA ASN A 121 17.02 6.04 -8.85
C ASN A 121 16.24 5.26 -7.79
N ILE A 122 15.55 5.95 -6.87
CA ILE A 122 14.70 5.29 -5.88
C ILE A 122 13.32 5.90 -5.83
N VAL A 123 12.28 5.05 -5.84
CA VAL A 123 10.92 5.44 -5.46
C VAL A 123 10.63 4.84 -4.09
N PHE A 124 10.30 5.71 -3.16
CA PHE A 124 9.95 5.31 -1.79
C PHE A 124 8.44 5.32 -1.59
N SER A 125 7.92 4.19 -1.13
CA SER A 125 6.54 4.04 -0.70
C SER A 125 6.34 4.78 0.63
N SER A 126 5.95 6.06 0.55
CA SER A 126 5.62 6.84 1.73
C SER A 126 4.12 6.68 2.05
N SER A 127 3.54 7.60 2.79
CA SER A 127 2.17 7.47 3.26
C SER A 127 1.58 8.84 3.59
N CYS A 128 0.26 8.98 3.48
CA CYS A 128 -0.44 10.16 3.97
C CYS A 128 -0.29 10.35 5.50
N THR A 129 0.09 9.31 6.23
CA THR A 129 0.32 9.41 7.69
C THR A 129 1.44 10.38 8.05
N VAL A 130 2.32 10.75 7.09
CA VAL A 130 3.37 11.75 7.32
C VAL A 130 2.82 13.16 7.58
N TYR A 131 1.57 13.42 7.23
CA TYR A 131 0.96 14.74 7.53
C TYR A 131 0.50 14.88 8.99
N GLY A 132 0.39 13.75 9.72
CA GLY A 132 -0.17 13.79 11.07
C GLY A 132 -1.62 14.30 11.02
N GLU A 133 -2.01 15.09 12.01
CA GLU A 133 -3.32 15.75 12.04
C GLU A 133 -3.23 17.10 11.33
N ALA A 134 -3.53 17.12 10.05
CA ALA A 134 -3.44 18.33 9.24
C ALA A 134 -4.49 19.36 9.67
N ASP A 135 -4.10 20.63 9.77
CA ASP A 135 -5.02 21.72 10.14
C ASP A 135 -6.09 22.00 9.09
N LYS A 136 -5.75 21.72 7.82
CA LYS A 136 -6.65 22.03 6.71
C LYS A 136 -6.74 20.83 5.77
N LEU A 137 -7.95 20.59 5.30
CA LEU A 137 -8.25 19.59 4.28
C LEU A 137 -8.80 20.30 3.04
N PRO A 138 -8.51 19.78 1.88
CA PRO A 138 -7.69 18.61 1.58
C PRO A 138 -6.19 18.88 1.73
N VAL A 139 -5.43 17.87 2.16
CA VAL A 139 -3.97 17.98 2.20
C VAL A 139 -3.39 18.03 0.79
N THR A 140 -2.26 18.71 0.64
CA THR A 140 -1.50 18.81 -0.62
C THR A 140 -0.04 18.47 -0.35
N GLU A 141 0.79 18.43 -1.38
CA GLU A 141 2.22 18.20 -1.24
C GLU A 141 2.90 19.29 -0.39
N GLN A 142 2.32 20.50 -0.35
CA GLN A 142 2.82 21.62 0.45
C GLN A 142 2.29 21.63 1.88
N THR A 143 1.35 20.76 2.23
CA THR A 143 0.83 20.68 3.61
C THR A 143 1.98 20.34 4.56
N PRO A 144 2.20 21.12 5.62
CA PRO A 144 3.29 20.86 6.56
C PRO A 144 3.11 19.50 7.24
N ARG A 145 4.22 18.80 7.46
CA ARG A 145 4.24 17.60 8.28
C ARG A 145 4.06 18.01 9.74
N LYS A 146 3.25 17.27 10.46
CA LYS A 146 3.06 17.37 11.91
C LYS A 146 3.56 16.11 12.59
N PRO A 147 3.72 16.09 13.90
CA PRO A 147 4.09 14.87 14.61
C PRO A 147 3.18 13.72 14.19
N ALA A 148 3.79 12.59 13.89
CA ALA A 148 3.04 11.41 13.47
C ALA A 148 2.17 10.90 14.62
N THR A 149 1.00 10.39 14.28
CA THR A 149 0.04 9.87 15.26
C THR A 149 0.28 8.40 15.60
N SER A 150 1.28 7.77 14.98
CA SER A 150 1.62 6.37 15.22
C SER A 150 3.10 6.12 14.93
N PRO A 151 3.69 5.07 15.54
CA PRO A 151 5.05 4.65 15.20
C PRO A 151 5.23 4.35 13.70
N TYR A 152 4.26 3.69 13.06
CA TYR A 152 4.30 3.49 11.61
C TYR A 152 4.44 4.82 10.86
N GLY A 153 3.55 5.78 11.15
CA GLY A 153 3.62 7.11 10.51
C GLY A 153 4.96 7.78 10.74
N ASN A 154 5.51 7.66 11.95
CA ASN A 154 6.81 8.23 12.28
C ASN A 154 7.94 7.56 11.50
N THR A 155 7.90 6.22 11.30
CA THR A 155 8.91 5.57 10.44
C THR A 155 8.88 6.12 9.01
N LYS A 156 7.69 6.44 8.49
CA LYS A 156 7.58 7.03 7.14
C LYS A 156 8.15 8.44 7.10
N GLN A 157 7.91 9.25 8.14
CA GLN A 157 8.54 10.59 8.25
C GLN A 157 10.06 10.49 8.29
N MET A 158 10.60 9.61 9.15
CA MET A 158 12.04 9.39 9.28
C MET A 158 12.66 8.91 7.97
N CYS A 159 12.01 7.98 7.26
CA CYS A 159 12.51 7.49 5.96
C CYS A 159 12.53 8.62 4.91
N GLU A 160 11.55 9.53 4.92
CA GLU A 160 11.60 10.71 4.03
C GLU A 160 12.76 11.64 4.39
N ASP A 161 13.05 11.80 5.67
CA ASP A 161 14.19 12.63 6.11
C ASP A 161 15.53 11.96 5.71
N ILE A 162 15.65 10.64 5.93
CA ILE A 162 16.82 9.86 5.48
C ILE A 162 16.99 9.99 3.96
N LEU A 163 15.89 9.86 3.20
CA LEU A 163 15.95 10.01 1.75
C LEU A 163 16.45 11.39 1.35
N ARG A 164 15.87 12.46 1.92
CA ARG A 164 16.26 13.83 1.63
C ARG A 164 17.75 14.05 1.89
N ASP A 165 18.21 13.63 3.07
CA ASP A 165 19.59 13.83 3.48
C ASP A 165 20.56 13.01 2.62
N SER A 166 20.16 11.79 2.22
CA SER A 166 20.96 10.97 1.30
C SER A 166 21.05 11.58 -0.10
N LEU A 167 19.95 12.15 -0.61
CA LEU A 167 19.96 12.82 -1.92
C LEU A 167 20.83 14.07 -1.91
N ALA A 168 20.91 14.75 -0.76
CA ALA A 168 21.78 15.93 -0.60
C ALA A 168 23.26 15.54 -0.49
N ALA A 169 23.55 14.36 0.06
CA ALA A 169 24.93 13.92 0.35
C ALA A 169 25.55 13.12 -0.80
N TYR A 170 24.74 12.41 -1.58
CA TYR A 170 25.27 11.44 -2.56
C TYR A 170 24.98 11.89 -3.99
N ASP A 171 26.04 12.30 -4.70
CA ASP A 171 25.95 12.79 -6.07
C ASP A 171 25.30 11.78 -7.01
N GLY A 172 24.42 12.27 -7.85
CA GLY A 172 23.73 11.49 -8.87
C GLY A 172 22.51 10.75 -8.38
N MET A 173 22.32 10.60 -7.06
CA MET A 173 21.16 9.92 -6.52
C MET A 173 19.89 10.76 -6.72
N LYS A 174 18.81 10.11 -7.13
CA LYS A 174 17.49 10.73 -7.37
C LYS A 174 16.42 9.95 -6.62
N GLY A 175 15.48 10.67 -5.98
CA GLY A 175 14.44 10.01 -5.23
C GLY A 175 13.08 10.67 -5.39
N ILE A 176 12.04 9.85 -5.36
CA ILE A 176 10.64 10.31 -5.31
C ILE A 176 9.96 9.55 -4.17
N ALA A 177 9.36 10.30 -3.25
CA ALA A 177 8.51 9.73 -2.21
C ALA A 177 7.04 9.89 -2.64
N LEU A 178 6.32 8.76 -2.76
CA LEU A 178 4.90 8.78 -3.09
C LEU A 178 4.09 8.67 -1.81
N ARG A 179 3.37 9.74 -1.47
CA ARG A 179 2.48 9.80 -0.29
C ARG A 179 1.06 9.49 -0.73
N TYR A 180 0.58 8.31 -0.42
CA TYR A 180 -0.75 7.88 -0.84
C TYR A 180 -1.65 7.50 0.33
N PHE A 181 -2.92 7.50 0.06
CA PHE A 181 -3.97 7.18 1.00
C PHE A 181 -4.21 5.66 0.98
N ASN A 182 -5.44 5.22 1.17
CA ASN A 182 -5.74 3.80 1.34
C ASN A 182 -5.90 3.12 -0.03
N PRO A 183 -4.98 2.25 -0.45
CA PRO A 183 -5.18 1.52 -1.70
C PRO A 183 -6.31 0.50 -1.56
N ILE A 184 -7.11 0.37 -2.61
CA ILE A 184 -8.19 -0.61 -2.70
C ILE A 184 -8.22 -1.21 -4.12
N GLY A 185 -8.97 -2.30 -4.25
CA GLY A 185 -9.13 -2.95 -5.55
C GLY A 185 -8.19 -4.11 -5.74
N ALA A 186 -8.23 -4.65 -6.94
CA ALA A 186 -7.44 -5.78 -7.38
C ALA A 186 -7.16 -5.64 -8.88
N HIS A 187 -6.23 -6.42 -9.39
CA HIS A 187 -5.99 -6.45 -10.83
C HIS A 187 -7.23 -6.98 -11.57
N PRO A 188 -7.58 -6.44 -12.75
CA PRO A 188 -8.78 -6.88 -13.47
C PRO A 188 -8.83 -8.37 -13.80
N SER A 189 -7.67 -9.05 -13.84
CA SER A 189 -7.63 -10.51 -14.02
C SER A 189 -8.05 -11.29 -12.78
N ALA A 190 -8.18 -10.64 -11.62
CA ALA A 190 -8.41 -11.24 -10.31
C ALA A 190 -7.34 -12.26 -9.88
N LEU A 191 -6.16 -12.24 -10.52
CA LEU A 191 -5.06 -13.15 -10.17
C LEU A 191 -4.16 -12.60 -9.06
N ILE A 192 -4.20 -11.26 -8.82
CA ILE A 192 -3.52 -10.61 -7.70
C ILE A 192 -4.47 -9.60 -7.05
N GLY A 193 -4.36 -9.47 -5.73
CA GLY A 193 -5.19 -8.59 -4.93
C GLY A 193 -4.63 -8.43 -3.53
N GLU A 194 -5.40 -7.87 -2.61
CA GLU A 194 -4.98 -7.74 -1.22
C GLU A 194 -5.37 -8.99 -0.42
N LEU A 195 -4.38 -9.85 -0.13
CA LEU A 195 -4.55 -11.11 0.60
C LEU A 195 -3.74 -11.05 1.91
N PRO A 196 -4.29 -10.39 2.94
CA PRO A 196 -3.57 -10.29 4.21
C PRO A 196 -3.55 -11.64 4.94
N ARG A 197 -2.42 -11.95 5.56
CA ARG A 197 -2.32 -13.11 6.44
C ARG A 197 -3.08 -12.84 7.75
N GLY A 198 -3.91 -13.79 8.16
CA GLY A 198 -4.71 -13.67 9.38
C GLY A 198 -5.87 -12.70 9.26
N VAL A 199 -6.10 -11.92 10.32
CA VAL A 199 -7.23 -10.97 10.37
C VAL A 199 -6.86 -9.70 9.61
N PRO A 200 -7.64 -9.32 8.58
CA PRO A 200 -7.33 -8.08 7.85
C PRO A 200 -7.36 -6.85 8.75
N GLN A 201 -6.38 -5.99 8.57
CA GLN A 201 -6.33 -4.70 9.27
C GLN A 201 -6.91 -3.56 8.41
N ASN A 202 -7.08 -3.81 7.12
CA ASN A 202 -7.67 -2.86 6.19
C ASN A 202 -9.16 -3.17 5.99
N LEU A 203 -9.93 -2.12 5.71
CA LEU A 203 -11.38 -2.20 5.62
C LEU A 203 -11.86 -3.13 4.50
N VAL A 204 -11.32 -2.95 3.27
CA VAL A 204 -11.87 -3.65 2.10
C VAL A 204 -11.67 -5.18 2.19
N PRO A 205 -10.47 -5.71 2.48
CA PRO A 205 -10.37 -7.16 2.65
C PRO A 205 -11.20 -7.71 3.82
N TYR A 206 -11.40 -6.92 4.88
CA TYR A 206 -12.30 -7.35 5.96
C TYR A 206 -13.74 -7.46 5.44
N ILE A 207 -14.22 -6.45 4.70
CA ILE A 207 -15.57 -6.45 4.12
C ILE A 207 -15.75 -7.64 3.15
N THR A 208 -14.78 -7.84 2.24
CA THR A 208 -14.89 -8.91 1.25
C THR A 208 -14.86 -10.30 1.89
N GLN A 209 -14.04 -10.49 2.93
CA GLN A 209 -14.02 -11.75 3.68
C GLN A 209 -15.35 -11.97 4.43
N THR A 210 -15.95 -10.91 4.97
CA THR A 210 -17.27 -11.02 5.63
C THR A 210 -18.36 -11.35 4.60
N ALA A 211 -18.32 -10.68 3.45
CA ALA A 211 -19.28 -10.95 2.37
C ALA A 211 -19.14 -12.38 1.81
N ALA A 212 -17.92 -12.92 1.80
CA ALA A 212 -17.64 -14.29 1.37
C ALA A 212 -17.98 -15.35 2.45
N GLY A 213 -18.44 -14.93 3.63
CA GLY A 213 -18.76 -15.84 4.73
C GLY A 213 -17.57 -16.37 5.50
N LEU A 214 -16.36 -15.82 5.23
CA LEU A 214 -15.14 -16.22 5.95
C LEU A 214 -15.08 -15.58 7.33
N ARG A 215 -15.86 -14.52 7.56
CA ARG A 215 -15.96 -13.84 8.85
C ARG A 215 -17.43 -13.67 9.20
N GLU A 216 -17.71 -13.78 10.49
CA GLU A 216 -19.06 -13.74 11.01
C GLU A 216 -19.74 -12.39 10.81
N CYS A 217 -19.00 -11.30 11.08
CA CYS A 217 -19.56 -9.95 11.02
C CYS A 217 -18.47 -8.90 10.79
N LEU A 218 -18.90 -7.72 10.37
CA LEU A 218 -18.04 -6.54 10.25
C LEU A 218 -18.17 -5.70 11.53
N SER A 219 -17.05 -5.53 12.24
CA SER A 219 -17.03 -4.70 13.46
C SER A 219 -16.92 -3.22 13.10
N VAL A 220 -17.75 -2.41 13.75
CA VAL A 220 -17.74 -0.95 13.64
C VAL A 220 -17.15 -0.39 14.94
N PHE A 221 -16.15 0.49 14.82
CA PHE A 221 -15.43 1.04 15.96
C PHE A 221 -15.73 2.54 16.10
N GLY A 222 -16.79 2.84 16.83
CA GLY A 222 -17.25 4.21 17.10
C GLY A 222 -18.20 4.75 16.02
N ASP A 223 -19.16 5.53 16.49
CA ASP A 223 -20.14 6.21 15.65
C ASP A 223 -20.25 7.69 16.02
N ASP A 224 -19.24 8.21 16.73
CA ASP A 224 -19.24 9.54 17.34
C ASP A 224 -18.29 10.53 16.65
N TYR A 225 -17.84 10.21 15.43
CA TYR A 225 -16.99 11.13 14.66
C TYR A 225 -17.80 12.33 14.16
N PRO A 226 -17.19 13.53 14.08
CA PRO A 226 -17.88 14.73 13.58
C PRO A 226 -18.05 14.68 12.04
N THR A 227 -18.80 13.72 11.57
CA THR A 227 -19.10 13.45 10.16
C THR A 227 -20.60 13.26 9.99
N PRO A 228 -21.12 13.37 8.76
CA PRO A 228 -22.58 13.29 8.56
C PRO A 228 -23.23 11.97 8.99
N ASP A 229 -22.48 10.87 9.04
CA ASP A 229 -23.00 9.56 9.44
C ASP A 229 -22.31 8.99 10.69
N GLY A 230 -21.53 9.82 11.39
CA GLY A 230 -20.79 9.41 12.58
C GLY A 230 -19.58 8.53 12.30
N SER A 231 -19.37 8.11 11.05
CA SER A 231 -18.24 7.23 10.69
C SER A 231 -17.02 8.02 10.24
N ASN A 232 -15.86 7.38 10.24
CA ASN A 232 -14.63 8.01 9.82
C ASN A 232 -14.55 8.13 8.28
N ILE A 233 -14.10 9.28 7.80
CA ILE A 233 -13.93 9.52 6.36
C ILE A 233 -12.53 9.09 5.93
N ARG A 234 -12.43 8.37 4.80
CA ARG A 234 -11.16 7.95 4.20
C ARG A 234 -11.15 8.24 2.71
N ASP A 235 -10.01 8.67 2.21
CA ASP A 235 -9.75 8.73 0.77
C ASP A 235 -9.18 7.39 0.32
N TYR A 236 -9.65 6.91 -0.82
CA TYR A 236 -9.21 5.65 -1.41
C TYR A 236 -8.63 5.88 -2.79
N ILE A 237 -7.64 5.06 -3.15
CA ILE A 237 -7.01 5.07 -4.47
C ILE A 237 -7.04 3.64 -5.03
N ASP A 238 -7.35 3.50 -6.31
CA ASP A 238 -7.25 2.21 -6.98
C ASP A 238 -5.80 1.73 -7.02
N VAL A 239 -5.56 0.46 -6.70
CA VAL A 239 -4.21 -0.11 -6.60
C VAL A 239 -3.50 -0.12 -7.96
N VAL A 240 -4.23 -0.29 -9.07
CA VAL A 240 -3.62 -0.26 -10.41
C VAL A 240 -3.20 1.17 -10.76
N ASP A 241 -4.02 2.17 -10.42
CA ASP A 241 -3.64 3.58 -10.62
C ASP A 241 -2.44 3.95 -9.76
N LEU A 242 -2.39 3.45 -8.54
CA LEU A 242 -1.22 3.63 -7.67
C LEU A 242 0.03 2.97 -8.28
N ALA A 243 -0.10 1.76 -8.82
CA ALA A 243 1.00 1.07 -9.51
C ALA A 243 1.51 1.91 -10.69
N LYS A 244 0.62 2.43 -11.52
CA LYS A 244 0.98 3.33 -12.64
C LYS A 244 1.70 4.60 -12.17
N ALA A 245 1.34 5.13 -11.00
CA ALA A 245 2.06 6.28 -10.43
C ALA A 245 3.53 5.93 -10.12
N HIS A 246 3.79 4.71 -9.63
CA HIS A 246 5.16 4.24 -9.38
C HIS A 246 5.94 4.11 -10.70
N VAL A 247 5.31 3.55 -11.75
CA VAL A 247 5.92 3.47 -13.09
C VAL A 247 6.27 4.86 -13.60
N THR A 248 5.33 5.81 -13.48
CA THR A 248 5.54 7.20 -13.89
C THR A 248 6.71 7.83 -13.14
N ALA A 249 6.84 7.56 -11.84
CA ALA A 249 7.95 8.07 -11.03
C ALA A 249 9.30 7.54 -11.53
N ILE A 250 9.38 6.24 -11.83
CA ILE A 250 10.59 5.63 -12.42
C ILE A 250 10.93 6.28 -13.77
N ALA A 251 9.95 6.38 -14.67
CA ALA A 251 10.15 6.98 -15.99
C ALA A 251 10.72 8.40 -15.90
N ARG A 252 10.16 9.23 -15.00
CA ARG A 252 10.63 10.62 -14.79
C ARG A 252 12.10 10.67 -14.38
N MET A 253 12.54 9.75 -13.51
CA MET A 253 13.94 9.73 -13.05
C MET A 253 14.89 9.28 -14.15
N ILE A 254 14.53 8.24 -14.91
CA ILE A 254 15.33 7.71 -16.02
C ILE A 254 15.45 8.79 -17.12
N GLU A 255 14.37 9.49 -17.43
CA GLU A 255 14.35 10.56 -18.45
C GLU A 255 15.06 11.85 -17.99
N GLY A 256 15.60 11.88 -16.79
CA GLY A 256 16.29 13.06 -16.27
C GLY A 256 15.35 14.24 -15.95
N LYS A 257 14.06 13.99 -15.87
CA LYS A 257 13.06 15.02 -15.56
C LYS A 257 12.95 15.29 -14.05
N ASN A 258 13.78 14.64 -13.25
CA ASN A 258 13.86 14.82 -11.80
C ASN A 258 15.21 15.48 -11.46
N ARG A 259 15.19 16.67 -10.87
CA ARG A 259 16.39 17.47 -10.62
C ARG A 259 16.96 17.29 -9.20
N GLY A 260 17.07 16.05 -8.74
CA GLY A 260 17.72 15.77 -7.46
C GLY A 260 16.97 16.19 -6.20
N GLU A 261 15.71 16.54 -6.30
CA GLU A 261 14.88 16.91 -5.14
C GLU A 261 13.95 15.78 -4.76
N VAL A 262 13.71 15.60 -3.46
CA VAL A 262 12.63 14.72 -3.01
C VAL A 262 11.32 15.32 -3.49
N ARG A 263 10.62 14.63 -4.38
CA ARG A 263 9.29 15.04 -4.81
C ARG A 263 8.27 14.19 -4.09
N ASN A 264 7.48 14.85 -3.29
CA ASN A 264 6.34 14.23 -2.65
C ASN A 264 5.18 14.34 -3.62
N LEU A 265 4.80 13.22 -4.21
CA LEU A 265 3.64 13.17 -5.12
C LEU A 265 2.47 12.56 -4.36
N GLN A 266 1.36 13.25 -4.40
CA GLN A 266 0.13 12.83 -3.78
C GLN A 266 -0.85 12.47 -4.89
N HIS A 267 -1.20 11.21 -4.97
CA HIS A 267 -2.19 10.77 -5.94
C HIS A 267 -3.56 10.75 -5.28
N ARG A 268 -4.49 11.51 -5.84
CA ARG A 268 -5.84 11.69 -5.32
C ARG A 268 -6.87 11.40 -6.41
N HIS A 269 -7.82 10.55 -6.08
CA HIS A 269 -9.12 10.60 -6.73
C HIS A 269 -10.01 11.51 -5.89
N GLY A 270 -10.63 12.50 -6.54
CA GLY A 270 -11.36 13.57 -5.87
C GLY A 270 -12.65 13.20 -5.14
N THR A 271 -12.93 11.91 -4.95
CA THR A 271 -14.14 11.46 -4.25
C THR A 271 -13.80 10.88 -2.89
N ARG A 272 -14.12 11.61 -1.86
CA ARG A 272 -14.10 11.08 -0.49
C ARG A 272 -15.22 10.06 -0.34
N ARG A 273 -14.90 8.91 0.26
CA ARG A 273 -15.88 7.87 0.52
C ARG A 273 -15.96 7.60 2.01
N PHE A 274 -17.15 7.54 2.51
CA PHE A 274 -17.43 7.16 3.89
C PHE A 274 -17.31 5.64 4.03
N GLY A 275 -16.80 5.18 5.15
CA GLY A 275 -16.68 3.75 5.41
C GLY A 275 -18.02 3.01 5.33
N ALA A 276 -19.09 3.62 5.86
CA ALA A 276 -20.44 3.07 5.79
C ALA A 276 -20.92 2.84 4.35
N ARG A 277 -20.60 3.76 3.43
CA ARG A 277 -20.97 3.62 2.02
C ARG A 277 -20.20 2.50 1.32
N THR A 278 -18.96 2.27 1.72
CA THR A 278 -18.15 1.17 1.19
C THR A 278 -18.76 -0.18 1.60
N GLY A 279 -19.15 -0.32 2.86
CA GLY A 279 -19.83 -1.52 3.36
C GLY A 279 -21.16 -1.78 2.66
N ALA A 280 -21.94 -0.75 2.40
CA ALA A 280 -23.19 -0.87 1.65
C ALA A 280 -23.02 -1.32 0.19
N UNK A 281 -22.05 -1.00 -0.11
CA UNK A 281 -21.76 -1.31 -1.36
C UNK A 281 -21.48 -2.67 -1.60
N VAL A 282 -20.80 -3.12 -0.91
CA VAL A 282 -20.50 -4.54 -1.00
C VAL A 282 -21.81 -5.36 -0.86
N ARG A 283 -22.68 -4.95 0.03
CA ARG A 283 -23.96 -5.63 0.17
C ARG A 283 -24.83 -5.60 -1.08
N ARG A 284 -24.74 -4.54 -1.85
CA ARG A 284 -25.58 -4.38 -3.05
C ARG A 284 -25.13 -5.26 -4.21
N GLY A 285 -23.90 -5.74 -4.18
CA GLY A 285 -23.43 -6.72 -5.14
C GLY A 285 -23.74 -8.13 -4.65
N GLU A 286 -24.99 -8.51 -4.60
CA GLU A 286 -25.48 -9.90 -4.42
C GLU A 286 -24.79 -10.80 -3.39
N GLN A 287 -25.43 -11.11 -2.24
CA GLN A 287 -25.13 -12.27 -1.43
C GLN A 287 -24.36 -12.11 -0.18
N PRO A 288 -24.41 -12.95 0.73
CA PRO A 288 -25.44 -12.96 1.75
C PRO A 288 -25.36 -11.70 2.62
N GLU A 289 -26.42 -11.37 3.32
CA GLU A 289 -26.45 -10.17 4.20
C GLU A 289 -25.21 -10.15 5.10
N THR A 290 -24.35 -9.17 4.88
CA THR A 290 -23.18 -8.97 5.74
C THR A 290 -23.65 -8.58 7.14
N GLN A 291 -23.37 -9.41 8.11
CA GLN A 291 -23.75 -9.14 9.48
C GLN A 291 -22.85 -8.06 10.07
N LEU A 292 -23.46 -7.04 10.64
CA LEU A 292 -22.76 -5.95 11.32
C LEU A 292 -22.96 -6.10 12.82
N GLN A 293 -21.87 -5.98 13.55
CA GLN A 293 -21.90 -6.00 14.99
C GLN A 293 -21.31 -4.67 15.51
N ASP A 294 -22.13 -3.93 16.26
CA ASP A 294 -21.67 -2.73 16.94
C ASP A 294 -20.82 -3.14 18.14
N ARG A 295 -19.60 -2.68 18.16
CA ARG A 295 -18.71 -2.82 19.32
C ARG A 295 -18.22 -1.44 19.70
N GLY A 296 -18.35 -1.13 20.97
CA GLY A 296 -17.78 0.10 21.52
C GLY A 296 -16.28 0.22 21.25
N PRO A 297 -15.71 1.40 21.42
CA PRO A 297 -14.29 1.61 21.15
C PRO A 297 -13.45 0.65 22.00
N PRO A 298 -12.40 0.06 21.43
CA PRO A 298 -11.51 -0.81 22.20
C PRO A 298 -10.86 -0.06 23.35
N CYS A 299 -10.79 -0.71 24.51
CA CYS A 299 -10.21 -0.12 25.70
C CYS A 299 -8.76 0.32 25.45
N GLY A 300 -8.43 1.56 25.78
CA GLY A 300 -7.05 2.06 25.71
C GLY A 300 -6.63 2.85 24.48
N ARG A 301 -7.57 3.22 23.59
CA ARG A 301 -7.22 4.06 22.44
C ARG A 301 -7.46 5.54 22.74
N HIS A 302 -6.45 6.34 22.44
CA HIS A 302 -6.56 7.80 22.56
C HIS A 302 -7.34 8.40 21.38
N ARG A 303 -8.00 9.53 21.63
CA ARG A 303 -8.60 10.35 20.58
C ARG A 303 -7.52 10.74 19.57
N GLY A 304 -7.73 10.42 18.32
CA GLY A 304 -6.75 10.74 17.27
C GLY A 304 -6.17 9.53 16.52
N ASP A 305 -6.64 8.33 16.83
CA ASP A 305 -6.16 7.13 16.14
C ASP A 305 -6.68 7.10 14.68
N LEU A 306 -5.82 7.48 13.76
CA LEU A 306 -6.14 7.54 12.32
C LEU A 306 -6.38 6.17 11.67
N GLY A 307 -6.23 5.10 12.44
CA GLY A 307 -6.40 3.74 11.93
C GLY A 307 -7.81 3.19 12.03
N ARG A 308 -8.79 4.01 12.40
CA ARG A 308 -10.16 3.52 12.59
C ARG A 308 -10.96 3.63 11.31
N SER A 309 -11.14 2.50 10.65
CA SER A 309 -12.12 2.38 9.58
C SER A 309 -13.45 1.97 10.21
N VAL A 310 -14.44 2.78 10.05
CA VAL A 310 -15.76 2.51 10.59
C VAL A 310 -16.74 2.29 9.45
N VAL A 311 -17.45 1.20 9.50
CA VAL A 311 -18.56 0.94 8.59
C VAL A 311 -19.80 0.74 9.47
N CYS A 312 -20.66 1.71 9.45
CA CYS A 312 -21.93 1.64 10.16
C CYS A 312 -23.06 1.48 9.15
N GLN A 313 -23.97 0.59 9.44
CA GLN A 313 -25.23 0.63 8.74
C GLN A 313 -26.38 0.12 9.59
N ARG A 314 -27.36 0.98 9.74
CA ARG A 314 -28.68 0.60 10.20
C ARG A 314 -29.50 0.11 9.00
N ARG A 315 -30.42 -0.80 9.25
CA ARG A 315 -31.37 -1.34 8.27
C ARG A 315 -32.15 -0.21 7.59
N THR A 316 -31.80 0.08 6.35
CA THR A 316 -32.67 0.84 5.47
C THR A 316 -32.70 0.13 4.15
N GLY A 317 -33.88 -0.23 3.72
CA GLY A 317 -34.10 -0.88 2.42
C GLY A 317 -33.74 0.09 1.30
N LEU A 318 -32.55 -0.10 0.76
CA LEU A 318 -32.11 0.64 -0.44
C LEU A 318 -31.91 -0.37 -1.53
N GLU A 319 -32.65 -0.22 -2.60
CA GLU A 319 -32.50 -1.04 -3.79
C GLU A 319 -31.15 -0.78 -4.45
N GLY A 320 -30.51 -1.86 -4.88
CA GLY A 320 -29.12 -1.85 -5.21
C GLY A 320 -28.74 -1.38 -6.60
N ARG A 321 -27.66 -0.65 -6.66
CA ARG A 321 -26.85 -0.50 -7.88
C ARG A 321 -25.43 -0.98 -7.54
N THR A 322 -24.81 -1.60 -8.52
CA THR A 322 -23.48 -2.21 -8.40
C THR A 322 -22.44 -1.29 -7.78
N PHE A 323 -21.57 -1.87 -6.99
CA PHE A 323 -20.44 -1.20 -6.35
C PHE A 323 -19.51 -0.53 -7.37
N ALA A 324 -19.43 -1.13 -8.53
CA ALA A 324 -18.51 -0.68 -9.56
C ALA A 324 -19.10 0.41 -10.44
N ARG A 325 -18.67 1.63 -10.21
CA ARG A 325 -18.46 2.52 -11.33
C ARG A 325 -17.10 2.11 -11.94
N PRO A 326 -16.89 2.27 -13.24
CA PRO A 326 -15.61 1.93 -13.86
C PRO A 326 -14.40 2.61 -13.23
N ASP A 327 -14.65 3.71 -12.53
CA ASP A 327 -13.63 4.49 -11.82
C ASP A 327 -13.35 4.00 -10.39
N ALA A 328 -14.09 3.00 -9.92
CA ALA A 328 -13.99 2.57 -8.51
C ALA A 328 -13.14 1.30 -8.30
N GLY A 329 -12.54 0.77 -9.37
CA GLY A 329 -11.70 -0.43 -9.28
C GLY A 329 -12.49 -1.72 -9.06
N CYS A 330 -11.79 -2.83 -9.12
CA CYS A 330 -12.38 -4.18 -9.12
C CYS A 330 -12.51 -4.80 -7.73
N GLY A 331 -12.75 -3.98 -6.70
CA GLY A 331 -12.79 -4.48 -5.32
C GLY A 331 -13.86 -5.56 -5.05
N VAL A 332 -14.89 -5.63 -5.88
CA VAL A 332 -15.97 -6.63 -5.72
C VAL A 332 -15.66 -7.93 -6.46
N GLU A 333 -14.90 -7.86 -7.56
CA GLU A 333 -14.63 -9.05 -8.40
C GLU A 333 -13.64 -10.03 -7.78
N VAL A 334 -12.81 -9.56 -6.83
CA VAL A 334 -11.81 -10.41 -6.16
C VAL A 334 -12.46 -11.61 -5.45
N GLY A 335 -13.65 -11.41 -4.89
CA GLY A 335 -14.36 -12.48 -4.17
C GLY A 335 -14.84 -13.63 -5.03
N GLU A 336 -15.06 -13.41 -6.33
CA GLU A 336 -15.57 -14.44 -7.24
C GLU A 336 -14.47 -15.23 -7.95
N ALA A 337 -13.28 -14.61 -8.10
CA ALA A 337 -12.21 -15.19 -8.88
C ALA A 337 -11.35 -16.19 -8.10
N TYR A 338 -11.37 -16.15 -6.78
CA TYR A 338 -10.61 -17.09 -5.97
C TYR A 338 -11.47 -18.26 -5.51
N PRO A 339 -10.99 -19.49 -5.59
CA PRO A 339 -11.69 -20.62 -4.98
C PRO A 339 -11.94 -20.33 -3.49
N ARG A 340 -13.11 -20.74 -3.02
CA ARG A 340 -13.57 -20.44 -1.63
C ARG A 340 -12.56 -20.80 -0.54
N HIS A 341 -11.64 -21.71 -0.82
CA HIS A 341 -10.63 -22.16 0.14
C HIS A 341 -9.32 -21.35 0.12
N ARG A 342 -9.20 -20.32 -0.76
CA ARG A 342 -7.98 -19.52 -0.87
C ARG A 342 -8.14 -18.03 -0.54
N ILE A 343 -9.32 -17.62 -0.14
CA ILE A 343 -9.53 -16.25 0.32
C ILE A 343 -9.26 -16.18 1.82
N UNK A 344 -8.34 -16.47 1.88
CA UNK A 344 -7.93 -16.53 3.17
C UNK A 344 -7.37 -15.44 3.78
#